data_e38e4a1cb176fd98b10e485007f0a09c
#
_entry.id   e38e4a1cb176fd98b10e485007f0a09c
#
_cell.length_a   1.000
_cell.length_b   1.000
_cell.length_c   1.000
_cell.angle_alpha   90.00
_cell.angle_beta   90.00
_cell.angle_gamma   90.00
#
_symmetry.space_group_name_H-M   'P 1'
#
loop_
_entity.id
_entity.type
_entity.pdbx_description
1 polymer ?
#
loop_
_entity_poly.entity_id
_entity_poly.type
_entity_poly.pdbx_seq_one_letter_code
_entity_poly.pdbx_strand_id
1 'polypeptide(L)'
;MKRATALLTELEQFQQWLAGHFGLDEDDTKMHEKKAKTSFMRRFAPEGLATGLVWTANVRTLRHTIEARTDQGAEEEIRLVFGKIGELMRAEAPALFGDYTVTEDGTWIPGWRKV
;
A
#
# COMPACT_ATOMS: atom_id res chain seq x y z
N MET A 1 10.46 5.73 21.06
CA MET A 1 9.06 6.03 20.77
C MET A 1 8.72 7.52 20.91
N LYS A 2 8.86 8.19 22.09
CA LYS A 2 8.47 9.60 22.28
C LYS A 2 9.05 10.59 21.26
N ARG A 3 10.33 10.41 20.82
CA ARG A 3 10.96 11.28 19.80
C ARG A 3 10.37 11.08 18.39
N ALA A 4 10.04 9.84 18.03
CA ALA A 4 9.41 9.56 16.74
C ALA A 4 7.99 10.17 16.67
N THR A 5 7.22 10.03 17.75
CA THR A 5 5.90 10.64 17.84
C THR A 5 5.96 12.18 17.75
N ALA A 6 6.91 12.81 18.44
CA ALA A 6 7.11 14.26 18.35
C ALA A 6 7.45 14.72 16.93
N LEU A 7 8.36 14.01 16.25
CA LEU A 7 8.73 14.31 14.87
C LEU A 7 7.54 14.17 13.91
N LEU A 8 6.74 13.11 14.05
CA LEU A 8 5.53 12.92 13.25
C LEU A 8 4.53 14.05 13.46
N THR A 9 4.34 14.49 14.70
CA THR A 9 3.45 15.62 15.02
C THR A 9 3.96 16.92 14.38
N GLU A 10 5.26 17.19 14.41
CA GLU A 10 5.86 18.35 13.77
C GLU A 10 5.69 18.32 12.25
N LEU A 11 5.89 17.15 11.64
CA LEU A 11 5.68 16.96 10.20
C LEU A 11 4.21 17.16 9.80
N GLU A 12 3.28 16.67 10.60
CA GLU A 12 1.84 16.86 10.37
C GLU A 12 1.46 18.34 10.45
N GLN A 13 1.94 19.06 11.47
CA GLN A 13 1.72 20.50 11.60
C GLN A 13 2.33 21.27 10.41
N PHE A 14 3.51 20.88 9.97
CA PHE A 14 4.15 21.48 8.80
C PHE A 14 3.35 21.21 7.51
N GLN A 15 2.80 20.01 7.33
CA GLN A 15 1.92 19.70 6.19
C GLN A 15 0.63 20.52 6.21
N GLN A 16 0.02 20.70 7.37
CA GLN A 16 -1.17 21.54 7.55
C GLN A 16 -0.87 23.01 7.22
N TRP A 17 0.26 23.51 7.70
CA TRP A 17 0.72 24.87 7.37
C TRP A 17 0.95 25.05 5.86
N LEU A 18 1.60 24.08 5.19
CA LEU A 18 1.80 24.10 3.74
C LEU A 18 0.48 24.06 2.98
N ALA A 19 -0.49 23.28 3.41
CA ALA A 19 -1.80 23.19 2.79
C ALA A 19 -2.52 24.55 2.82
N GLY A 20 -2.51 25.23 3.97
CA GLY A 20 -3.03 26.58 4.11
C GLY A 20 -2.25 27.61 3.29
N HIS A 21 -0.91 27.54 3.29
CA HIS A 21 -0.05 28.46 2.53
C HIS A 21 -0.29 28.33 1.01
N PHE A 22 -0.56 27.13 0.51
CA PHE A 22 -0.86 26.91 -0.91
C PHE A 22 -2.32 27.09 -1.27
N GLY A 23 -3.21 27.38 -0.31
CA GLY A 23 -4.64 27.53 -0.56
C GLY A 23 -5.29 26.29 -1.16
N LEU A 24 -4.89 25.08 -0.67
CA LEU A 24 -5.41 23.82 -1.21
C LEU A 24 -6.88 23.58 -0.90
N ASP A 25 -7.39 24.23 0.14
CA ASP A 25 -8.79 24.16 0.59
C ASP A 25 -9.71 25.13 -0.16
N GLU A 26 -9.16 26.00 -1.03
CA GLU A 26 -9.95 26.92 -1.84
C GLU A 26 -10.58 26.18 -3.02
N ASP A 27 -11.89 26.30 -3.19
CA ASP A 27 -12.68 25.60 -4.22
C ASP A 27 -12.30 25.99 -5.66
N ASP A 28 -11.73 27.17 -5.86
CA ASP A 28 -11.41 27.73 -7.18
C ASP A 28 -10.05 27.26 -7.76
N THR A 29 -9.26 26.48 -7.01
CA THR A 29 -7.94 26.05 -7.49
C THR A 29 -8.09 24.97 -8.57
N LYS A 30 -7.53 25.21 -9.76
CA LYS A 30 -7.55 24.24 -10.87
C LYS A 30 -6.91 22.91 -10.47
N MET A 31 -7.50 21.81 -10.90
CA MET A 31 -7.08 20.44 -10.53
C MET A 31 -5.58 20.18 -10.76
N HIS A 32 -5.00 20.71 -11.85
CA HIS A 32 -3.58 20.50 -12.15
C HIS A 32 -2.65 21.26 -11.19
N GLU A 33 -3.08 22.44 -10.69
CA GLU A 33 -2.34 23.21 -9.69
C GLU A 33 -2.41 22.54 -8.33
N LYS A 34 -3.58 22.05 -7.90
CA LYS A 34 -3.72 21.22 -6.70
C LYS A 34 -2.78 20.01 -6.77
N LYS A 35 -2.71 19.34 -7.92
CA LYS A 35 -1.85 18.17 -8.14
C LYS A 35 -0.35 18.52 -8.05
N ALA A 36 0.07 19.64 -8.61
CA ALA A 36 1.46 20.11 -8.52
C ALA A 36 1.86 20.45 -7.07
N LYS A 37 0.99 21.18 -6.35
CA LYS A 37 1.20 21.56 -4.94
C LYS A 37 1.25 20.35 -4.03
N THR A 38 0.32 19.39 -4.16
CA THR A 38 0.32 18.15 -3.38
C THR A 38 1.52 17.25 -3.70
N SER A 39 1.98 17.23 -4.95
CA SER A 39 3.21 16.51 -5.34
C SER A 39 4.45 17.11 -4.69
N PHE A 40 4.50 18.44 -4.52
CA PHE A 40 5.56 19.10 -3.78
C PHE A 40 5.52 18.73 -2.29
N MET A 41 4.34 18.76 -1.67
CA MET A 41 4.15 18.42 -0.24
C MET A 41 4.58 16.97 0.08
N ARG A 42 4.39 16.03 -0.84
CA ARG A 42 4.82 14.63 -0.66
C ARG A 42 6.33 14.46 -0.45
N ARG A 43 7.14 15.41 -0.92
CA ARG A 43 8.61 15.37 -0.72
C ARG A 43 9.02 15.51 0.74
N PHE A 44 8.13 16.05 1.57
CA PHE A 44 8.32 16.21 3.01
C PHE A 44 7.59 15.14 3.83
N ALA A 45 6.89 14.21 3.18
CA ALA A 45 6.22 13.12 3.87
C ALA A 45 7.22 12.00 4.18
N PRO A 46 7.21 11.42 5.39
CA PRO A 46 8.02 10.25 5.69
C PRO A 46 7.56 9.03 4.88
N GLU A 47 8.47 8.11 4.54
CA GLU A 47 8.15 6.88 3.81
C GLU A 47 7.10 6.01 4.54
N GLY A 48 7.12 6.01 5.88
CA GLY A 48 6.16 5.28 6.72
C GLY A 48 4.77 5.89 6.81
N LEU A 49 4.44 6.88 5.97
CA LEU A 49 3.10 7.49 5.97
C LEU A 49 2.06 6.51 5.43
N ALA A 50 1.04 6.22 6.24
CA ALA A 50 -0.06 5.36 5.84
C ALA A 50 -0.84 5.97 4.65
N THR A 51 -1.12 5.15 3.66
CA THR A 51 -1.92 5.53 2.49
C THR A 51 -2.93 4.45 2.13
N GLY A 52 -3.95 4.81 1.36
CA GLY A 52 -4.92 3.88 0.83
C GLY A 52 -4.93 3.93 -0.70
N LEU A 53 -5.09 2.79 -1.33
CA LEU A 53 -5.29 2.69 -2.76
C LEU A 53 -6.32 1.63 -3.11
N VAL A 54 -6.97 1.79 -4.25
CA VAL A 54 -7.76 0.73 -4.88
C VAL A 54 -6.95 0.19 -6.05
N TRP A 55 -6.77 -1.13 -6.06
CA TRP A 55 -6.05 -1.83 -7.10
C TRP A 55 -6.93 -2.88 -7.77
N THR A 56 -7.00 -2.85 -9.09
CA THR A 56 -7.72 -3.83 -9.90
C THR A 56 -6.71 -4.64 -10.71
N ALA A 57 -6.83 -5.95 -10.65
CA ALA A 57 -5.96 -6.86 -11.38
C ALA A 57 -6.76 -8.07 -11.90
N ASN A 58 -6.29 -8.68 -12.99
CA ASN A 58 -6.80 -9.98 -13.38
C ASN A 58 -6.29 -11.09 -12.45
N VAL A 59 -6.95 -12.25 -12.46
CA VAL A 59 -6.62 -13.38 -11.58
C VAL A 59 -5.16 -13.82 -11.70
N ARG A 60 -4.62 -13.90 -12.93
CA ARG A 60 -3.22 -14.29 -13.15
C ARG A 60 -2.25 -13.32 -12.50
N THR A 61 -2.45 -12.02 -12.68
CA THR A 61 -1.64 -10.98 -12.05
C THR A 61 -1.73 -11.06 -10.54
N LEU A 62 -2.93 -11.23 -9.99
CA LEU A 62 -3.14 -11.32 -8.55
C LEU A 62 -2.43 -12.55 -7.98
N ARG A 63 -2.56 -13.71 -8.62
CA ARG A 63 -1.85 -14.93 -8.23
C ARG A 63 -0.33 -14.74 -8.21
N HIS A 64 0.23 -14.20 -9.29
CA HIS A 64 1.67 -13.93 -9.36
C HIS A 64 2.11 -12.91 -8.30
N THR A 65 1.31 -11.89 -8.03
CA THR A 65 1.66 -10.88 -7.04
C THR A 65 1.62 -11.44 -5.62
N ILE A 66 0.65 -12.30 -5.28
CA ILE A 66 0.62 -12.98 -3.98
C ILE A 66 1.91 -13.81 -3.80
N GLU A 67 2.29 -14.63 -4.77
CA GLU A 67 3.54 -15.41 -4.73
C GLU A 67 4.76 -14.49 -4.50
N ALA A 68 4.92 -13.47 -5.35
CA ALA A 68 6.09 -12.60 -5.33
C ALA A 68 6.18 -11.69 -4.09
N ARG A 69 5.05 -11.29 -3.51
CA ARG A 69 5.00 -10.38 -2.36
C ARG A 69 4.92 -11.06 -1.01
N THR A 70 4.71 -12.36 -0.98
CA THR A 70 4.83 -13.16 0.25
C THR A 70 6.18 -13.89 0.35
N ASP A 71 7.03 -13.82 -0.68
CA ASP A 71 8.38 -14.35 -0.68
C ASP A 71 9.24 -13.74 0.43
N GLN A 72 10.20 -14.51 0.97
CA GLN A 72 11.11 -14.05 2.04
C GLN A 72 11.95 -12.83 1.68
N GLY A 73 12.23 -12.63 0.39
CA GLY A 73 12.95 -11.46 -0.10
C GLY A 73 12.11 -10.18 -0.16
N ALA A 74 10.79 -10.26 0.06
CA ALA A 74 9.93 -9.09 0.11
C ALA A 74 9.95 -8.46 1.51
N GLU A 75 9.67 -7.16 1.57
CA GLU A 75 9.60 -6.39 2.82
C GLU A 75 8.45 -6.91 3.70
N GLU A 76 8.62 -6.90 5.02
CA GLU A 76 7.73 -7.56 5.98
C GLU A 76 6.29 -7.06 5.90
N GLU A 77 6.07 -5.76 5.83
CA GLU A 77 4.72 -5.17 5.79
C GLU A 77 3.96 -5.60 4.53
N ILE A 78 4.62 -5.60 3.36
CA ILE A 78 4.00 -6.03 2.12
C ILE A 78 3.67 -7.53 2.13
N ARG A 79 4.49 -8.34 2.80
CA ARG A 79 4.23 -9.78 3.00
C ARG A 79 2.95 -10.00 3.79
N LEU A 80 2.75 -9.27 4.88
CA LEU A 80 1.54 -9.33 5.71
C LEU A 80 0.29 -8.95 4.88
N VAL A 81 0.36 -7.87 4.12
CA VAL A 81 -0.75 -7.39 3.28
C VAL A 81 -1.13 -8.45 2.24
N PHE A 82 -0.16 -8.97 1.47
CA PHE A 82 -0.46 -9.96 0.43
C PHE A 82 -0.78 -11.35 0.97
N GLY A 83 -0.27 -11.72 2.13
CA GLY A 83 -0.73 -12.90 2.87
C GLY A 83 -2.22 -12.80 3.21
N LYS A 84 -2.65 -11.65 3.71
CA LYS A 84 -4.07 -11.40 4.02
C LYS A 84 -4.95 -11.39 2.77
N ILE A 85 -4.48 -10.80 1.68
CA ILE A 85 -5.17 -10.87 0.38
C ILE A 85 -5.31 -12.34 -0.07
N GLY A 86 -4.26 -13.15 0.05
CA GLY A 86 -4.30 -14.56 -0.27
C GLY A 86 -5.36 -15.33 0.53
N GLU A 87 -5.45 -15.10 1.84
CA GLU A 87 -6.48 -15.69 2.70
C GLU A 87 -7.90 -15.33 2.23
N LEU A 88 -8.14 -14.04 1.97
CA LEU A 88 -9.44 -13.55 1.49
C LEU A 88 -9.80 -14.18 0.13
N MET A 89 -8.86 -14.19 -0.81
CA MET A 89 -9.09 -14.76 -2.14
C MET A 89 -9.30 -16.28 -2.11
N ARG A 90 -8.63 -16.98 -1.20
CA ARG A 90 -8.87 -18.42 -0.99
C ARG A 90 -10.27 -18.69 -0.45
N ALA A 91 -10.77 -17.84 0.43
CA ALA A 91 -12.13 -17.95 0.97
C ALA A 91 -13.19 -17.63 -0.08
N GLU A 92 -13.02 -16.56 -0.84
CA GLU A 92 -14.00 -16.07 -1.83
C GLU A 92 -13.99 -16.89 -3.14
N ALA A 93 -12.81 -17.35 -3.58
CA ALA A 93 -12.63 -18.06 -4.85
C ALA A 93 -11.72 -19.29 -4.70
N PRO A 94 -12.12 -20.31 -3.94
CA PRO A 94 -11.29 -21.48 -3.64
C PRO A 94 -10.87 -22.26 -4.89
N ALA A 95 -11.66 -22.26 -5.95
CA ALA A 95 -11.32 -22.89 -7.22
C ALA A 95 -10.12 -22.24 -7.93
N LEU A 96 -9.83 -20.96 -7.63
CA LEU A 96 -8.76 -20.18 -8.25
C LEU A 96 -7.54 -19.99 -7.34
N PHE A 97 -7.70 -20.15 -6.03
CA PHE A 97 -6.64 -19.86 -5.04
C PHE A 97 -6.43 -21.01 -4.02
N GLY A 98 -7.17 -22.11 -4.14
CA GLY A 98 -7.11 -23.23 -3.21
C GLY A 98 -5.85 -24.10 -3.36
N ASP A 99 -5.14 -23.99 -4.49
CA ASP A 99 -3.92 -24.74 -4.80
C ASP A 99 -2.65 -24.23 -4.11
N TYR A 100 -2.74 -23.10 -3.42
CA TYR A 100 -1.58 -22.56 -2.71
C TYR A 100 -1.24 -23.37 -1.44
N THR A 101 0.04 -23.61 -1.27
CA THR A 101 0.63 -24.06 0.01
C THR A 101 1.24 -22.85 0.70
N VAL A 102 0.95 -22.67 1.99
CA VAL A 102 1.55 -21.61 2.79
C VAL A 102 2.60 -22.25 3.69
N THR A 103 3.83 -21.78 3.61
CA THR A 103 4.94 -22.25 4.42
C THR A 103 4.88 -21.65 5.84
N GLU A 104 5.69 -22.19 6.77
CA GLU A 104 5.74 -21.70 8.15
C GLU A 104 6.12 -20.22 8.27
N ASP A 105 6.93 -19.72 7.34
CA ASP A 105 7.34 -18.33 7.26
C ASP A 105 6.31 -17.42 6.55
N GLY A 106 5.17 -17.96 6.13
CA GLY A 106 4.07 -17.21 5.50
C GLY A 106 4.21 -17.00 4.00
N THR A 107 5.14 -17.68 3.32
CA THR A 107 5.27 -17.63 1.86
C THR A 107 4.18 -18.45 1.18
N TRP A 108 3.51 -17.88 0.19
CA TRP A 108 2.45 -18.50 -0.59
C TRP A 108 2.99 -19.09 -1.90
N ILE A 109 3.03 -20.42 -1.99
CA ILE A 109 3.56 -21.15 -3.15
C ILE A 109 2.40 -21.74 -3.93
N PRO A 110 2.15 -21.33 -5.19
CA PRO A 110 1.08 -21.90 -6.01
C PRO A 110 1.42 -23.32 -6.47
N GLY A 111 0.45 -24.22 -6.40
CA GLY A 111 0.56 -25.55 -6.98
C GLY A 111 0.65 -25.51 -8.52
N TRP A 112 -0.06 -24.54 -9.15
CA TRP A 112 -0.09 -24.33 -10.59
C TRP A 112 0.36 -22.90 -10.95
N ARG A 113 1.53 -22.78 -11.60
CA ARG A 113 2.05 -21.48 -12.04
C ARG A 113 1.51 -21.02 -13.40
N LYS A 114 1.00 -21.96 -14.20
CA LYS A 114 0.40 -21.65 -15.52
C LYS A 114 -1.10 -21.85 -15.44
N VAL A 115 -1.80 -20.79 -15.19
CA VAL A 115 -3.26 -20.71 -15.26
C VAL A 115 -3.65 -19.74 -16.36
#